data_1b49ff4d92a3a3bf5f53d64d0cfc06d6
#
_entry.id   1b49ff4d92a3a3bf5f53d64d0cfc06d6
#
_cell.length_a   1.000
_cell.length_b   1.000
_cell.length_c   1.000
_cell.angle_alpha   90.00
_cell.angle_beta   90.00
_cell.angle_gamma   90.00
#
_symmetry.space_group_name_H-M   'P 1'
#
loop_
_entity.id
_entity.type
_entity.pdbx_description
1 polymer ?
#
loop_
_entity_poly.entity_id
_entity_poly.type
_entity_poly.pdbx_seq_one_letter_code
_entity_poly.pdbx_strand_id
1 'polypeptide(L)'
;QRHNLYPLSWKMSSVTPRKIEDLLKVSPFVKTAECYKTVDGHVNIVVTQRMPIVRIKSDNNGDYYLDEKGGIMPNSKYTSDLIIATGNINKTFATNYVAYLAGALMENDMWRNLVEQINVLPDKAIEIVPRVGDHIVNIGYLPYHHNKTERQDSIVSYVNRQMNRLEKFYKYGLSQAGWNKYSYINLEFSNQIICKKKSASHPIVSQPEPVVQKETTSGEATASAPTSTKEENNQKKENQNDAKKSSDTNKFEEKEKTSSTKKSTDTKKTKEVKQYKN
;
A
#
# COMPACT_ATOMS: atom_id res chain seq x y z
N GLN A 1 -12.31 -7.64 -22.30
CA GLN A 1 -12.21 -7.86 -23.76
C GLN A 1 -11.83 -9.30 -23.97
N ARG A 2 -12.73 -10.09 -24.56
CA ARG A 2 -12.45 -11.49 -24.92
C ARG A 2 -11.58 -11.47 -26.16
N HIS A 3 -10.27 -11.56 -25.97
CA HIS A 3 -9.37 -11.88 -27.07
C HIS A 3 -9.76 -13.28 -27.57
N ASN A 4 -9.95 -13.42 -28.89
CA ASN A 4 -10.33 -14.68 -29.52
C ASN A 4 -9.15 -15.67 -29.47
N LEU A 5 -8.89 -16.22 -28.28
CA LEU A 5 -7.73 -17.06 -27.95
C LEU A 5 -8.03 -18.56 -28.03
N TYR A 6 -9.21 -18.93 -28.55
CA TYR A 6 -9.58 -20.34 -28.71
C TYR A 6 -9.11 -20.87 -30.07
N PRO A 7 -8.00 -21.61 -30.11
CA PRO A 7 -7.50 -22.20 -31.35
C PRO A 7 -8.29 -23.41 -31.80
N LEU A 8 -9.47 -23.68 -31.21
CA LEU A 8 -10.37 -24.76 -31.60
C LEU A 8 -10.77 -24.57 -33.06
N SER A 9 -10.62 -25.61 -33.84
CA SER A 9 -10.91 -25.64 -35.29
C SER A 9 -9.91 -24.91 -36.19
N TRP A 10 -8.81 -24.38 -35.64
CA TRP A 10 -7.75 -23.80 -36.47
C TRP A 10 -6.86 -24.88 -37.09
N LYS A 11 -6.38 -24.65 -38.30
CA LYS A 11 -5.32 -25.50 -38.86
C LYS A 11 -4.08 -25.38 -37.98
N MET A 12 -3.49 -26.50 -37.59
CA MET A 12 -2.34 -26.53 -36.70
C MET A 12 -1.14 -25.70 -37.24
N SER A 13 -1.02 -25.57 -38.56
CA SER A 13 -0.03 -24.73 -39.20
C SER A 13 -0.24 -23.22 -38.94
N SER A 14 -1.51 -22.79 -38.74
CA SER A 14 -1.83 -21.38 -38.49
C SER A 14 -1.71 -20.98 -37.02
N VAL A 15 -1.66 -21.92 -36.08
CA VAL A 15 -1.47 -21.69 -34.67
C VAL A 15 -0.02 -21.26 -34.42
N THR A 16 0.17 -20.04 -33.91
CA THR A 16 1.50 -19.51 -33.53
C THR A 16 1.59 -19.46 -32.01
N PRO A 17 2.32 -20.38 -31.35
CA PRO A 17 2.41 -20.45 -29.88
C PRO A 17 2.84 -19.12 -29.25
N ARG A 18 3.86 -18.47 -29.82
CA ARG A 18 4.40 -17.20 -29.31
C ARG A 18 3.36 -16.07 -29.23
N LYS A 19 2.47 -15.98 -30.25
CA LYS A 19 1.37 -15.01 -30.21
C LYS A 19 0.40 -15.27 -29.05
N ILE A 20 0.13 -16.53 -28.76
CA ILE A 20 -0.74 -16.93 -27.64
C ILE A 20 -0.08 -16.56 -26.31
N GLU A 21 1.21 -16.85 -26.14
CA GLU A 21 1.98 -16.47 -24.96
C GLU A 21 1.99 -14.96 -24.73
N ASP A 22 2.28 -14.18 -25.78
CA ASP A 22 2.33 -12.72 -25.72
C ASP A 22 0.97 -12.11 -25.35
N LEU A 23 -0.12 -12.65 -25.92
CA LEU A 23 -1.49 -12.23 -25.59
C LEU A 23 -1.87 -12.58 -24.14
N LEU A 24 -1.44 -13.73 -23.64
CA LEU A 24 -1.69 -14.12 -22.24
C LEU A 24 -0.89 -13.25 -21.27
N LYS A 25 0.36 -12.90 -21.61
CA LYS A 25 1.23 -12.01 -20.80
C LYS A 25 0.74 -10.57 -20.72
N VAL A 26 -0.17 -10.14 -21.60
CA VAL A 26 -0.85 -8.81 -21.48
C VAL A 26 -1.75 -8.76 -20.24
N SER A 27 -2.25 -9.92 -19.77
CA SER A 27 -3.06 -9.96 -18.56
C SER A 27 -2.22 -9.62 -17.33
N PRO A 28 -2.65 -8.65 -16.49
CA PRO A 28 -1.91 -8.26 -15.30
C PRO A 28 -1.83 -9.36 -14.23
N PHE A 29 -2.58 -10.45 -14.39
CA PHE A 29 -2.62 -11.58 -13.46
C PHE A 29 -1.73 -12.76 -13.89
N VAL A 30 -1.14 -12.71 -15.08
CA VAL A 30 -0.28 -13.76 -15.60
C VAL A 30 1.18 -13.44 -15.31
N LYS A 31 1.89 -14.40 -14.66
CA LYS A 31 3.33 -14.31 -14.38
C LYS A 31 4.13 -14.85 -15.56
N THR A 32 3.83 -16.08 -16.00
CA THR A 32 4.42 -16.71 -17.16
C THR A 32 3.34 -17.41 -17.97
N ALA A 33 3.53 -17.49 -19.27
CA ALA A 33 2.70 -18.27 -20.17
C ALA A 33 3.61 -18.98 -21.15
N GLU A 34 3.44 -20.29 -21.28
CA GLU A 34 4.14 -21.16 -22.20
C GLU A 34 3.13 -21.89 -23.05
N CYS A 35 3.35 -21.92 -24.35
CA CYS A 35 2.45 -22.56 -25.29
C CYS A 35 3.27 -23.47 -26.22
N TYR A 36 2.86 -24.72 -26.37
CA TYR A 36 3.50 -25.64 -27.28
C TYR A 36 2.48 -26.54 -27.99
N LYS A 37 2.86 -26.99 -29.18
CA LYS A 37 2.09 -27.94 -30.01
C LYS A 37 2.62 -29.33 -29.80
N THR A 38 1.73 -30.31 -29.75
CA THR A 38 2.09 -31.71 -29.76
C THR A 38 1.87 -32.34 -31.14
N VAL A 39 2.51 -33.45 -31.36
CA VAL A 39 2.40 -34.24 -32.63
C VAL A 39 0.95 -34.72 -32.84
N ASP A 40 0.24 -34.96 -31.75
CA ASP A 40 -1.15 -35.45 -31.76
C ASP A 40 -2.17 -34.37 -32.11
N GLY A 41 -1.73 -33.17 -32.49
CA GLY A 41 -2.60 -32.07 -32.88
C GLY A 41 -3.21 -31.29 -31.73
N HIS A 42 -2.63 -31.37 -30.53
CA HIS A 42 -3.05 -30.57 -29.38
C HIS A 42 -2.19 -29.30 -29.19
N VAL A 43 -2.80 -28.26 -28.65
CA VAL A 43 -2.12 -27.05 -28.20
C VAL A 43 -2.20 -27.02 -26.68
N ASN A 44 -1.05 -27.15 -26.02
CA ASN A 44 -0.95 -27.06 -24.57
C ASN A 44 -0.53 -25.65 -24.16
N ILE A 45 -1.22 -25.13 -23.16
CA ILE A 45 -0.96 -23.80 -22.60
C ILE A 45 -0.75 -23.97 -21.09
N VAL A 46 0.46 -23.61 -20.64
CA VAL A 46 0.82 -23.61 -19.21
C VAL A 46 0.90 -22.15 -18.75
N VAL A 47 0.09 -21.81 -17.77
CA VAL A 47 0.04 -20.43 -17.24
C VAL A 47 0.35 -20.44 -15.76
N THR A 48 1.30 -19.61 -15.36
CA THR A 48 1.57 -19.32 -13.95
C THR A 48 0.96 -17.99 -13.57
N GLN A 49 0.21 -17.96 -12.48
CA GLN A 49 -0.46 -16.77 -12.00
C GLN A 49 0.52 -15.90 -11.18
N ARG A 50 0.38 -14.56 -11.28
CA ARG A 50 1.01 -13.62 -10.34
C ARG A 50 0.28 -13.70 -9.00
N MET A 51 1.05 -13.76 -7.91
CA MET A 51 0.52 -13.80 -6.56
C MET A 51 0.66 -12.43 -5.92
N PRO A 52 -0.42 -11.80 -5.48
CA PRO A 52 -0.34 -10.57 -4.72
C PRO A 52 0.19 -10.85 -3.30
N ILE A 53 0.97 -9.92 -2.75
CA ILE A 53 1.52 -10.00 -1.39
C ILE A 53 0.96 -8.95 -0.46
N VAL A 54 0.45 -7.84 -0.99
CA VAL A 54 -0.14 -6.75 -0.22
C VAL A 54 -1.21 -6.04 -1.03
N ARG A 55 -2.27 -5.63 -0.35
CA ARG A 55 -3.31 -4.78 -0.90
C ARG A 55 -3.06 -3.34 -0.48
N ILE A 56 -2.93 -2.45 -1.45
CA ILE A 56 -2.82 -1.01 -1.20
C ILE A 56 -4.21 -0.40 -1.24
N LYS A 57 -4.61 0.23 -0.15
CA LYS A 57 -5.83 1.01 -0.04
C LYS A 57 -5.45 2.44 0.33
N SER A 58 -5.20 3.25 -0.68
CA SER A 58 -4.76 4.64 -0.53
C SER A 58 -5.87 5.61 -0.89
N ASP A 59 -6.04 6.65 -0.09
CA ASP A 59 -7.06 7.67 -0.30
C ASP A 59 -6.89 8.41 -1.64
N ASN A 60 -5.65 8.57 -2.11
CA ASN A 60 -5.33 9.36 -3.29
C ASN A 60 -5.07 8.51 -4.57
N ASN A 61 -4.76 7.23 -4.46
CA ASN A 61 -4.29 6.40 -5.58
C ASN A 61 -5.14 5.16 -5.86
N GLY A 62 -6.28 5.02 -5.15
CA GLY A 62 -7.21 3.92 -5.34
C GLY A 62 -6.78 2.61 -4.66
N ASP A 63 -7.43 1.54 -5.08
CA ASP A 63 -7.33 0.20 -4.51
C ASP A 63 -6.68 -0.74 -5.55
N TYR A 64 -5.53 -1.32 -5.21
CA TYR A 64 -4.77 -2.22 -6.08
C TYR A 64 -3.89 -3.16 -5.27
N TYR A 65 -3.38 -4.19 -5.92
CA TYR A 65 -2.45 -5.13 -5.31
C TYR A 65 -1.03 -4.92 -5.81
N LEU A 66 -0.06 -5.36 -5.02
CA LEU A 66 1.34 -5.48 -5.43
C LEU A 66 1.78 -6.94 -5.32
N ASP A 67 2.59 -7.38 -6.29
CA ASP A 67 3.28 -8.67 -6.24
C ASP A 67 4.65 -8.55 -5.56
N GLU A 68 5.34 -9.68 -5.41
CA GLU A 68 6.67 -9.81 -4.80
C GLU A 68 7.75 -8.91 -5.42
N LYS A 69 7.57 -8.50 -6.69
CA LYS A 69 8.50 -7.64 -7.43
C LYS A 69 8.11 -6.18 -7.42
N GLY A 70 7.05 -5.84 -6.69
CA GLY A 70 6.45 -4.49 -6.65
C GLY A 70 5.63 -4.17 -7.89
N GLY A 71 5.27 -5.17 -8.70
CA GLY A 71 4.42 -4.98 -9.86
C GLY A 71 2.97 -4.73 -9.45
N ILE A 72 2.36 -3.68 -10.01
CA ILE A 72 0.97 -3.31 -9.75
C ILE A 72 0.04 -4.32 -10.43
N MET A 73 -0.98 -4.76 -9.69
CA MET A 73 -2.07 -5.59 -10.17
C MET A 73 -3.40 -4.90 -9.86
N PRO A 74 -4.37 -4.90 -10.79
CA PRO A 74 -5.67 -4.27 -10.54
C PRO A 74 -6.43 -5.03 -9.45
N ASN A 75 -7.39 -4.34 -8.84
CA ASN A 75 -8.28 -4.97 -7.88
C ASN A 75 -9.06 -6.13 -8.54
N SER A 76 -9.24 -7.21 -7.80
CA SER A 76 -9.91 -8.43 -8.25
C SER A 76 -11.12 -8.73 -7.36
N LYS A 77 -12.11 -9.42 -7.92
CA LYS A 77 -13.26 -9.94 -7.16
C LYS A 77 -12.86 -11.05 -6.17
N TYR A 78 -11.71 -11.64 -6.36
CA TYR A 78 -11.18 -12.65 -5.44
C TYR A 78 -10.48 -11.95 -4.28
N THR A 79 -11.01 -12.11 -3.09
CA THR A 79 -10.37 -11.68 -1.84
C THR A 79 -9.36 -12.71 -1.42
N SER A 80 -8.16 -12.27 -1.11
CA SER A 80 -7.15 -13.07 -0.40
C SER A 80 -6.91 -12.46 0.97
N ASP A 81 -6.56 -13.29 1.93
CA ASP A 81 -6.13 -12.85 3.26
C ASP A 81 -4.72 -12.26 3.16
N LEU A 82 -4.65 -10.99 2.82
CA LEU A 82 -3.42 -10.24 2.59
C LEU A 82 -3.30 -9.09 3.58
N ILE A 83 -2.08 -8.72 3.88
CA ILE A 83 -1.78 -7.50 4.61
C ILE A 83 -2.34 -6.31 3.82
N ILE A 84 -3.05 -5.41 4.50
CA ILE A 84 -3.60 -4.19 3.92
C ILE A 84 -2.68 -3.02 4.24
N ALA A 85 -2.23 -2.29 3.23
CA ALA A 85 -1.45 -1.07 3.43
C ALA A 85 -2.29 0.17 3.16
N THR A 86 -2.34 1.08 4.13
CA THR A 86 -3.15 2.30 4.14
C THR A 86 -2.31 3.55 4.42
N GLY A 87 -2.92 4.73 4.34
CA GLY A 87 -2.32 6.01 4.68
C GLY A 87 -1.68 6.72 3.48
N ASN A 88 -0.62 7.48 3.73
CA ASN A 88 0.02 8.32 2.73
C ASN A 88 0.92 7.54 1.78
N ILE A 89 0.30 6.77 0.88
CA ILE A 89 0.98 5.88 -0.07
C ILE A 89 0.78 6.40 -1.50
N ASN A 90 1.86 6.84 -2.14
CA ASN A 90 1.87 7.06 -3.59
C ASN A 90 2.40 5.81 -4.31
N LYS A 91 2.16 5.71 -5.62
CA LYS A 91 2.56 4.52 -6.42
C LYS A 91 4.05 4.22 -6.35
N THR A 92 4.90 5.23 -6.37
CA THR A 92 6.36 5.08 -6.29
C THR A 92 6.78 4.53 -4.93
N PHE A 93 6.21 5.03 -3.83
CA PHE A 93 6.48 4.52 -2.50
C PHE A 93 5.95 3.10 -2.31
N ALA A 94 4.76 2.82 -2.84
CA ALA A 94 4.19 1.48 -2.82
C ALA A 94 5.11 0.45 -3.48
N THR A 95 5.55 0.71 -4.72
CA THR A 95 6.37 -0.23 -5.52
C THR A 95 7.80 -0.37 -5.01
N ASN A 96 8.39 0.70 -4.43
CA ASN A 96 9.80 0.73 -4.06
C ASN A 96 10.09 0.52 -2.57
N TYR A 97 9.05 0.58 -1.72
CA TYR A 97 9.21 0.45 -0.26
C TYR A 97 8.18 -0.53 0.34
N VAL A 98 6.88 -0.29 0.13
CA VAL A 98 5.83 -1.11 0.75
C VAL A 98 5.86 -2.55 0.24
N ALA A 99 6.16 -2.76 -1.06
CA ALA A 99 6.32 -4.10 -1.63
C ALA A 99 7.44 -4.90 -0.94
N TYR A 100 8.60 -4.29 -0.68
CA TYR A 100 9.71 -4.96 0.00
C TYR A 100 9.44 -5.19 1.48
N LEU A 101 8.79 -4.22 2.15
CA LEU A 101 8.32 -4.39 3.53
C LEU A 101 7.36 -5.58 3.63
N ALA A 102 6.33 -5.60 2.77
CA ALA A 102 5.35 -6.68 2.76
C ALA A 102 5.99 -8.03 2.39
N GLY A 103 6.93 -8.04 1.42
CA GLY A 103 7.70 -9.22 1.06
C GLY A 103 8.43 -9.81 2.26
N ALA A 104 9.18 -8.97 3.00
CA ALA A 104 9.89 -9.40 4.20
C ALA A 104 8.95 -9.96 5.30
N LEU A 105 7.76 -9.37 5.46
CA LEU A 105 6.76 -9.87 6.40
C LEU A 105 6.17 -11.22 5.94
N MET A 106 5.97 -11.40 4.63
CA MET A 106 5.40 -12.62 4.06
C MET A 106 6.35 -13.82 4.06
N GLU A 107 7.67 -13.59 4.09
CA GLU A 107 8.68 -14.65 4.16
C GLU A 107 8.66 -15.41 5.50
N ASN A 108 8.22 -14.76 6.58
CA ASN A 108 8.13 -15.37 7.90
C ASN A 108 6.67 -15.67 8.26
N ASP A 109 6.36 -16.95 8.48
CA ASP A 109 5.00 -17.40 8.78
C ASP A 109 4.39 -16.74 10.03
N MET A 110 5.20 -16.49 11.05
CA MET A 110 4.72 -15.85 12.27
C MET A 110 4.34 -14.39 11.99
N TRP A 111 5.16 -13.65 11.25
CA TRP A 111 4.89 -12.23 10.97
C TRP A 111 3.76 -12.06 9.97
N ARG A 112 3.67 -12.92 8.96
CA ARG A 112 2.55 -12.97 8.01
C ARG A 112 1.20 -13.13 8.73
N ASN A 113 1.17 -13.97 9.76
CA ASN A 113 -0.04 -14.21 10.55
C ASN A 113 -0.26 -13.15 11.64
N LEU A 114 0.81 -12.48 12.08
CA LEU A 114 0.75 -11.44 13.11
C LEU A 114 0.26 -10.09 12.56
N VAL A 115 0.71 -9.70 11.36
CA VAL A 115 0.45 -8.37 10.80
C VAL A 115 -0.86 -8.36 10.03
N GLU A 116 -1.79 -7.50 10.42
CA GLU A 116 -3.05 -7.28 9.71
C GLU A 116 -2.95 -6.09 8.76
N GLN A 117 -2.39 -4.98 9.24
CA GLN A 117 -2.35 -3.74 8.49
C GLN A 117 -1.00 -3.02 8.65
N ILE A 118 -0.57 -2.39 7.59
CA ILE A 118 0.53 -1.43 7.52
C ILE A 118 -0.09 -0.05 7.32
N ASN A 119 0.21 0.91 8.17
CA ASN A 119 -0.20 2.30 8.00
C ASN A 119 1.03 3.17 7.73
N VAL A 120 0.98 3.95 6.67
CA VAL A 120 2.05 4.90 6.29
C VAL A 120 1.63 6.30 6.70
N LEU A 121 2.34 6.86 7.67
CA LEU A 121 2.08 8.20 8.17
C LEU A 121 2.42 9.28 7.13
N PRO A 122 1.97 10.53 7.30
CA PRO A 122 2.28 11.62 6.38
C PRO A 122 3.78 11.87 6.18
N ASP A 123 4.59 11.67 7.21
CA ASP A 123 6.05 11.78 7.21
C ASP A 123 6.77 10.54 6.69
N LYS A 124 6.03 9.50 6.27
CA LYS A 124 6.51 8.19 5.78
C LYS A 124 7.04 7.25 6.87
N ALA A 125 6.84 7.54 8.14
CA ALA A 125 7.03 6.53 9.17
C ALA A 125 6.01 5.40 9.02
N ILE A 126 6.39 4.19 9.41
CA ILE A 126 5.60 2.98 9.24
C ILE A 126 5.03 2.54 10.58
N GLU A 127 3.74 2.38 10.62
CA GLU A 127 3.01 1.73 11.71
C GLU A 127 2.48 0.37 11.26
N ILE A 128 2.54 -0.58 12.16
CA ILE A 128 2.00 -1.93 11.99
C ILE A 128 0.86 -2.11 12.98
N VAL A 129 -0.27 -2.60 12.50
CA VAL A 129 -1.39 -3.03 13.32
C VAL A 129 -1.35 -4.56 13.39
N PRO A 130 -1.04 -5.15 14.55
CA PRO A 130 -1.04 -6.59 14.71
C PRO A 130 -2.45 -7.14 14.89
N ARG A 131 -2.66 -8.42 14.55
CA ARG A 131 -3.93 -9.14 14.77
C ARG A 131 -4.17 -9.46 16.23
N VAL A 132 -3.13 -9.40 17.04
CA VAL A 132 -3.19 -9.73 18.48
C VAL A 132 -2.88 -8.50 19.32
N GLY A 133 -3.65 -8.34 20.37
CA GLY A 133 -3.55 -7.16 21.24
C GLY A 133 -4.25 -5.95 20.62
N ASP A 134 -4.26 -4.86 21.37
CA ASP A 134 -5.00 -3.65 21.02
C ASP A 134 -4.02 -2.45 21.08
N HIS A 135 -2.96 -2.56 20.30
CA HIS A 135 -1.88 -1.60 20.23
C HIS A 135 -1.36 -1.43 18.81
N ILE A 136 -0.78 -0.28 18.53
CA ILE A 136 -0.11 0.03 17.28
C ILE A 136 1.41 -0.05 17.50
N VAL A 137 2.14 -0.58 16.54
CA VAL A 137 3.59 -0.72 16.57
C VAL A 137 4.21 0.20 15.52
N ASN A 138 4.93 1.23 15.95
CA ASN A 138 5.74 2.06 15.07
C ASN A 138 7.12 1.41 14.89
N ILE A 139 7.47 1.10 13.65
CA ILE A 139 8.79 0.57 13.30
C ILE A 139 9.76 1.65 12.80
N GLY A 140 9.30 2.91 12.66
CA GLY A 140 10.09 4.04 12.18
C GLY A 140 10.14 4.13 10.65
N TYR A 141 11.21 4.73 10.12
CA TYR A 141 11.38 4.99 8.70
C TYR A 141 12.13 3.86 8.00
N LEU A 142 11.68 3.54 6.78
CA LEU A 142 12.39 2.57 5.95
C LEU A 142 13.67 3.18 5.38
N PRO A 143 14.78 2.42 5.30
CA PRO A 143 16.05 2.92 4.81
C PRO A 143 15.95 3.32 3.33
N TYR A 144 16.64 4.41 2.99
CA TYR A 144 16.70 4.95 1.63
C TYR A 144 18.01 4.59 0.96
N HIS A 145 17.92 4.05 -0.26
CA HIS A 145 19.06 3.83 -1.15
C HIS A 145 18.67 4.15 -2.59
N HIS A 146 19.59 4.72 -3.36
CA HIS A 146 19.36 5.00 -4.78
C HIS A 146 19.25 3.72 -5.60
N ASN A 147 20.14 2.76 -5.35
CA ASN A 147 20.13 1.47 -6.01
C ASN A 147 18.94 0.62 -5.52
N LYS A 148 18.23 0.01 -6.49
CA LYS A 148 17.04 -0.80 -6.21
C LYS A 148 17.38 -2.04 -5.37
N THR A 149 18.46 -2.74 -5.68
CA THR A 149 18.87 -3.97 -4.98
C THR A 149 19.31 -3.65 -3.55
N GLU A 150 20.18 -2.65 -3.38
CA GLU A 150 20.62 -2.21 -2.05
C GLU A 150 19.46 -1.72 -1.18
N ARG A 151 18.50 -1.02 -1.78
CA ARG A 151 17.29 -0.58 -1.08
C ARG A 151 16.45 -1.77 -0.61
N GLN A 152 16.25 -2.76 -1.48
CA GLN A 152 15.52 -3.98 -1.13
C GLN A 152 16.19 -4.71 0.03
N ASP A 153 17.49 -4.97 -0.06
CA ASP A 153 18.26 -5.70 0.96
C ASP A 153 18.28 -4.94 2.30
N SER A 154 18.42 -3.62 2.24
CA SER A 154 18.39 -2.76 3.44
C SER A 154 17.02 -2.75 4.11
N ILE A 155 15.92 -2.69 3.32
CA ILE A 155 14.57 -2.75 3.86
C ILE A 155 14.30 -4.11 4.50
N VAL A 156 14.62 -5.21 3.82
CA VAL A 156 14.45 -6.57 4.36
C VAL A 156 15.23 -6.73 5.67
N SER A 157 16.49 -6.33 5.69
CA SER A 157 17.33 -6.39 6.90
C SER A 157 16.78 -5.52 8.03
N TYR A 158 16.29 -4.34 7.73
CA TYR A 158 15.67 -3.44 8.69
C TYR A 158 14.39 -4.04 9.29
N VAL A 159 13.48 -4.52 8.44
CA VAL A 159 12.22 -5.13 8.87
C VAL A 159 12.49 -6.35 9.75
N ASN A 160 13.38 -7.24 9.32
CA ASN A 160 13.78 -8.43 10.09
C ASN A 160 14.29 -8.04 11.49
N ARG A 161 15.13 -7.02 11.57
CA ARG A 161 15.63 -6.53 12.86
C ARG A 161 14.50 -5.99 13.74
N GLN A 162 13.60 -5.17 13.20
CA GLN A 162 12.51 -4.59 13.99
C GLN A 162 11.50 -5.64 14.45
N MET A 163 11.15 -6.57 13.57
CA MET A 163 10.22 -7.65 13.89
C MET A 163 10.79 -8.64 14.91
N ASN A 164 12.08 -8.98 14.84
CA ASN A 164 12.75 -9.78 15.86
C ASN A 164 12.80 -9.08 17.22
N ARG A 165 12.92 -7.74 17.23
CA ARG A 165 12.84 -6.96 18.48
C ARG A 165 11.42 -6.99 19.05
N LEU A 166 10.40 -6.85 18.19
CA LEU A 166 9.00 -6.95 18.58
C LEU A 166 8.68 -8.32 19.18
N GLU A 167 9.14 -9.39 18.53
CA GLU A 167 8.94 -10.76 19.01
C GLU A 167 9.52 -10.96 20.40
N LYS A 168 10.78 -10.51 20.62
CA LYS A 168 11.39 -10.58 21.93
C LYS A 168 10.62 -9.77 22.98
N PHE A 169 10.13 -8.58 22.59
CA PHE A 169 9.31 -7.75 23.47
C PHE A 169 7.97 -8.42 23.80
N TYR A 170 7.33 -9.08 22.84
CA TYR A 170 6.10 -9.84 23.09
C TYR A 170 6.35 -11.00 24.03
N LYS A 171 7.42 -11.76 23.79
CA LYS A 171 7.76 -12.94 24.58
C LYS A 171 8.16 -12.62 26.01
N TYR A 172 8.96 -11.59 26.22
CA TYR A 172 9.56 -11.31 27.52
C TYR A 172 8.99 -10.07 28.21
N GLY A 173 8.43 -9.12 27.48
CA GLY A 173 7.87 -7.88 28.02
C GLY A 173 6.37 -7.94 28.20
N LEU A 174 5.61 -8.14 27.12
CA LEU A 174 4.15 -8.14 27.17
C LEU A 174 3.55 -9.35 27.91
N SER A 175 4.19 -10.52 27.83
CA SER A 175 3.77 -11.71 28.57
C SER A 175 3.73 -11.47 30.08
N GLN A 176 4.66 -10.66 30.60
CA GLN A 176 4.72 -10.29 32.02
C GLN A 176 3.88 -9.06 32.36
N ALA A 177 3.86 -8.07 31.46
CA ALA A 177 3.19 -6.80 31.71
C ALA A 177 1.67 -6.83 31.44
N GLY A 178 1.19 -7.79 30.64
CA GLY A 178 -0.17 -7.90 30.14
C GLY A 178 -0.32 -7.30 28.71
N TRP A 179 -0.99 -8.04 27.83
CA TRP A 179 -1.14 -7.72 26.41
C TRP A 179 -1.88 -6.41 26.15
N ASN A 180 -2.80 -6.02 27.02
CA ASN A 180 -3.63 -4.84 26.85
C ASN A 180 -3.12 -3.61 27.63
N LYS A 181 -1.90 -3.68 28.17
CA LYS A 181 -1.34 -2.59 29.00
C LYS A 181 -0.96 -1.36 28.18
N TYR A 182 -0.50 -1.55 26.95
CA TYR A 182 0.00 -0.50 26.10
C TYR A 182 -0.93 -0.28 24.89
N SER A 183 -1.07 0.98 24.47
CA SER A 183 -1.78 1.38 23.26
C SER A 183 -0.84 1.62 22.08
N TYR A 184 0.43 1.88 22.35
CA TYR A 184 1.43 2.21 21.33
C TYR A 184 2.81 1.70 21.73
N ILE A 185 3.51 1.09 20.79
CA ILE A 185 4.86 0.53 20.97
C ILE A 185 5.74 1.14 19.89
N ASN A 186 6.79 1.88 20.28
CA ASN A 186 7.72 2.48 19.35
C ASN A 186 9.06 1.72 19.35
N LEU A 187 9.42 1.17 18.18
CA LEU A 187 10.66 0.44 17.92
C LEU A 187 11.69 1.26 17.14
N GLU A 188 11.42 2.50 16.81
CA GLU A 188 12.30 3.35 15.98
C GLU A 188 13.73 3.42 16.55
N PHE A 189 13.86 3.53 17.86
CA PHE A 189 15.16 3.66 18.54
C PHE A 189 15.84 2.31 18.73
N SER A 190 17.11 2.19 18.33
CA SER A 190 17.80 0.91 18.27
C SER A 190 17.96 0.21 19.63
N ASN A 191 18.15 0.97 20.72
CA ASN A 191 18.51 0.41 22.03
C ASN A 191 17.37 0.45 23.05
N GLN A 192 16.19 0.94 22.66
CA GLN A 192 15.06 1.07 23.58
C GLN A 192 13.73 0.83 22.86
N ILE A 193 12.74 0.39 23.62
CA ILE A 193 11.34 0.29 23.17
C ILE A 193 10.53 1.23 24.05
N ILE A 194 9.90 2.22 23.42
CA ILE A 194 9.08 3.20 24.12
C ILE A 194 7.63 2.79 24.01
N CYS A 195 6.96 2.64 25.16
CA CYS A 195 5.58 2.21 25.19
C CYS A 195 4.68 3.27 25.86
N LYS A 196 3.55 3.59 25.20
CA LYS A 196 2.50 4.42 25.78
C LYS A 196 1.46 3.52 26.43
N LYS A 197 1.20 3.74 27.73
CA LYS A 197 0.17 3.01 28.46
C LYS A 197 -1.22 3.41 27.93
N LYS A 198 -2.16 2.46 27.90
CA LYS A 198 -3.56 2.78 27.72
C LYS A 198 -4.00 3.65 28.89
N SER A 199 -4.62 4.79 28.62
CA SER A 199 -5.36 5.53 29.63
C SER A 199 -6.55 4.66 30.04
N ALA A 200 -6.73 4.43 31.33
CA ALA A 200 -7.97 3.87 31.82
C ALA A 200 -9.07 4.85 31.39
N SER A 201 -9.88 4.47 30.44
CA SER A 201 -11.15 5.14 30.21
C SER A 201 -11.96 4.89 31.47
N HIS A 202 -12.08 5.91 32.34
CA HIS A 202 -13.14 5.87 33.35
C HIS A 202 -14.45 5.68 32.57
N PRO A 203 -15.24 4.65 32.87
CA PRO A 203 -16.58 4.61 32.35
C PRO A 203 -17.24 5.90 32.84
N ILE A 204 -17.67 6.73 31.93
CA ILE A 204 -18.56 7.85 32.22
C ILE A 204 -19.83 7.15 32.67
N VAL A 205 -20.00 7.00 33.99
CA VAL A 205 -21.27 6.69 34.59
C VAL A 205 -22.08 7.94 34.32
N SER A 206 -22.89 7.88 33.27
CA SER A 206 -23.96 8.84 33.04
C SER A 206 -24.88 8.74 34.25
N GLN A 207 -24.70 9.66 35.20
CA GLN A 207 -25.70 9.83 36.24
C GLN A 207 -26.99 10.22 35.50
N PRO A 208 -28.09 9.55 35.72
CA PRO A 208 -29.38 9.99 35.21
C PRO A 208 -29.65 11.36 35.81
N GLU A 209 -29.82 12.37 34.97
CA GLU A 209 -30.30 13.68 35.39
C GLU A 209 -31.62 13.48 36.14
N PRO A 210 -31.85 14.17 37.30
CA PRO A 210 -33.10 14.08 38.00
C PRO A 210 -34.21 14.68 37.11
N VAL A 211 -35.14 13.83 36.75
CA VAL A 211 -36.39 14.22 36.09
C VAL A 211 -37.13 15.18 37.01
N VAL A 212 -37.06 16.48 36.72
CA VAL A 212 -37.96 17.47 37.34
C VAL A 212 -39.35 17.24 36.78
N GLN A 213 -40.17 16.58 37.51
CA GLN A 213 -41.62 16.51 37.28
C GLN A 213 -42.18 17.93 37.40
N LYS A 214 -42.55 18.53 36.28
CA LYS A 214 -43.41 19.72 36.28
C LYS A 214 -44.84 19.28 36.45
N GLU A 215 -45.39 19.54 37.62
CA GLU A 215 -46.80 19.44 37.91
C GLU A 215 -47.61 20.31 36.96
N THR A 216 -48.55 19.69 36.28
CA THR A 216 -49.59 20.33 35.49
C THR A 216 -50.67 20.83 36.42
N THR A 217 -50.78 22.16 36.52
CA THR A 217 -52.02 22.82 36.95
C THR A 217 -52.75 23.36 35.71
N SER A 218 -53.95 22.84 35.59
CA SER A 218 -54.98 23.25 34.65
C SER A 218 -55.45 24.71 34.89
N GLY A 219 -55.62 25.43 33.79
CA GLY A 219 -56.28 26.74 33.82
C GLY A 219 -56.58 27.21 32.38
N GLU A 220 -57.82 27.26 32.17
CA GLU A 220 -58.70 27.43 31.03
C GLU A 220 -58.61 28.80 30.34
N ALA A 221 -58.88 28.78 29.01
CA ALA A 221 -59.58 29.71 28.16
C ALA A 221 -58.91 31.00 27.66
N THR A 222 -58.92 31.18 26.44
CA THR A 222 -59.70 31.91 25.43
C THR A 222 -58.80 32.60 24.39
N ALA A 223 -59.16 32.21 23.15
CA ALA A 223 -59.32 32.97 21.93
C ALA A 223 -58.44 34.21 21.61
N SER A 224 -57.79 34.18 20.48
CA SER A 224 -58.11 34.92 19.27
C SER A 224 -56.86 35.08 18.36
N ALA A 225 -57.00 34.61 17.14
CA ALA A 225 -56.25 35.10 15.98
C ALA A 225 -56.86 36.47 15.61
N PRO A 226 -56.36 37.26 14.63
CA PRO A 226 -55.56 36.88 13.45
C PRO A 226 -54.54 37.97 12.95
N THR A 227 -53.89 37.62 11.87
CA THR A 227 -53.66 38.40 10.64
C THR A 227 -52.33 39.12 10.41
N SER A 228 -51.65 38.66 9.38
CA SER A 228 -51.09 39.32 8.19
C SER A 228 -49.93 40.33 8.41
N THR A 229 -48.95 40.38 7.61
CA THR A 229 -48.76 40.64 6.22
C THR A 229 -47.29 41.02 5.99
N LYS A 230 -46.71 40.44 4.92
CA LYS A 230 -45.89 41.08 3.85
C LYS A 230 -44.70 41.98 4.23
N GLU A 231 -43.68 41.93 3.57
CA GLU A 231 -43.12 42.17 2.25
C GLU A 231 -41.61 42.43 2.43
N GLU A 232 -40.80 41.74 1.66
CA GLU A 232 -40.14 42.19 0.41
C GLU A 232 -38.98 43.18 0.58
N ASN A 233 -37.91 42.83 -0.04
CA ASN A 233 -37.04 43.58 -1.00
C ASN A 233 -35.55 43.49 -0.67
N ASN A 234 -34.75 42.83 -1.49
CA ASN A 234 -34.22 43.23 -2.80
C ASN A 234 -32.84 43.90 -2.77
N GLN A 235 -32.04 43.46 -3.71
CA GLN A 235 -30.94 44.09 -4.46
C GLN A 235 -29.52 43.69 -4.02
N LYS A 236 -28.83 42.77 -4.79
CA LYS A 236 -28.17 43.04 -6.08
C LYS A 236 -27.10 44.13 -6.04
N LYS A 237 -25.82 43.74 -6.15
CA LYS A 237 -24.85 44.45 -6.98
C LYS A 237 -23.69 43.55 -7.38
N GLU A 238 -23.65 43.34 -8.68
CA GLU A 238 -22.48 43.00 -9.49
C GLU A 238 -21.41 44.07 -9.38
N ASN A 239 -20.13 43.68 -9.49
CA ASN A 239 -19.22 44.45 -10.31
C ASN A 239 -18.05 43.55 -10.81
N GLN A 240 -17.96 43.52 -12.10
CA GLN A 240 -16.85 43.14 -12.94
C GLN A 240 -15.74 44.19 -12.87
N ASN A 241 -14.51 43.77 -13.15
CA ASN A 241 -13.53 44.42 -14.05
C ASN A 241 -12.24 43.61 -13.98
N ASP A 242 -11.88 42.93 -15.04
CA ASP A 242 -11.11 43.27 -16.23
C ASP A 242 -9.59 43.39 -16.02
N ALA A 243 -8.91 42.42 -16.61
CA ALA A 243 -7.80 42.42 -17.55
C ALA A 243 -6.53 43.27 -17.32
N LYS A 244 -5.40 42.59 -17.45
CA LYS A 244 -4.23 42.89 -18.31
C LYS A 244 -3.09 41.92 -17.97
N LYS A 245 -2.74 40.98 -18.83
CA LYS A 245 -1.76 40.96 -19.93
C LYS A 245 -0.37 41.55 -19.59
N SER A 246 0.63 40.65 -19.50
CA SER A 246 1.89 40.81 -20.25
C SER A 246 2.75 39.56 -20.16
N SER A 247 3.06 39.10 -21.32
CA SER A 247 4.12 38.29 -21.86
C SER A 247 5.52 38.71 -21.39
N ASP A 248 6.40 37.72 -21.10
CA ASP A 248 7.77 37.79 -21.63
C ASP A 248 8.40 36.40 -21.73
N THR A 249 8.81 36.13 -22.91
CA THR A 249 9.68 35.09 -23.45
C THR A 249 11.10 35.26 -22.94
N ASN A 250 11.77 34.18 -22.56
CA ASN A 250 13.21 34.10 -22.78
C ASN A 250 13.66 32.64 -23.03
N LYS A 251 14.19 32.53 -24.20
CA LYS A 251 14.87 31.48 -24.91
C LYS A 251 16.35 31.57 -24.57
N PHE A 252 17.00 30.47 -24.21
CA PHE A 252 18.45 30.28 -24.29
C PHE A 252 18.72 28.80 -24.52
N GLU A 253 18.98 28.46 -25.72
CA GLU A 253 20.19 28.10 -26.47
C GLU A 253 21.06 26.96 -25.88
N GLU A 254 21.08 25.97 -26.68
CA GLU A 254 21.92 24.81 -26.91
C GLU A 254 23.42 25.17 -26.98
N LYS A 255 24.28 24.37 -26.36
CA LYS A 255 25.65 24.19 -26.77
C LYS A 255 26.14 22.76 -26.61
N GLU A 256 26.18 22.06 -27.70
CA GLU A 256 27.08 20.93 -27.94
C GLU A 256 28.55 21.34 -27.73
N LYS A 257 29.33 20.45 -27.16
CA LYS A 257 30.73 20.23 -27.58
C LYS A 257 31.23 18.82 -27.26
N THR A 258 31.59 18.21 -28.32
CA THR A 258 32.28 16.97 -28.65
C THR A 258 33.66 16.80 -28.05
N SER A 259 34.09 15.51 -28.07
CA SER A 259 35.45 14.92 -28.11
C SER A 259 36.08 14.67 -26.74
N SER A 260 36.75 13.56 -26.48
CA SER A 260 37.59 12.68 -27.31
C SER A 260 37.96 11.39 -26.57
N THR A 261 38.12 10.38 -27.34
CA THR A 261 38.80 9.08 -27.22
C THR A 261 40.03 9.03 -26.30
N LYS A 262 40.14 7.96 -25.44
CA LYS A 262 41.39 7.22 -25.25
C LYS A 262 41.18 5.79 -24.77
N LYS A 263 41.79 4.89 -25.53
CA LYS A 263 42.05 3.47 -25.37
C LYS A 263 42.96 3.18 -24.16
N SER A 264 42.81 2.01 -23.56
CA SER A 264 43.83 0.96 -23.27
C SER A 264 43.34 0.17 -22.04
N THR A 265 43.45 -1.07 -21.84
CA THR A 265 44.17 -2.26 -22.25
C THR A 265 43.75 -3.39 -21.32
N ASP A 266 43.69 -4.57 -21.87
CA ASP A 266 43.58 -5.91 -21.29
C ASP A 266 44.10 -6.12 -19.87
N THR A 267 43.38 -6.91 -19.09
CA THR A 267 44.00 -8.00 -18.30
C THR A 267 43.02 -9.13 -18.07
N LYS A 268 43.27 -10.26 -18.72
CA LYS A 268 42.76 -11.60 -18.45
C LYS A 268 43.11 -11.99 -17.00
N LYS A 269 42.17 -12.51 -16.24
CA LYS A 269 42.45 -13.45 -15.15
C LYS A 269 41.39 -14.54 -15.11
N THR A 270 41.81 -15.64 -15.61
CA THR A 270 41.33 -17.01 -15.43
C THR A 270 41.38 -17.37 -13.95
N LYS A 271 40.32 -17.91 -13.35
CA LYS A 271 40.33 -18.79 -12.16
C LYS A 271 39.13 -19.69 -12.18
N GLU A 272 39.38 -20.92 -12.48
CA GLU A 272 39.38 -22.15 -11.68
C GLU A 272 38.02 -22.56 -11.11
N VAL A 273 37.52 -23.58 -11.78
CA VAL A 273 36.47 -24.51 -11.36
C VAL A 273 37.04 -25.41 -10.28
N LYS A 274 36.46 -25.41 -9.07
CA LYS A 274 36.60 -26.50 -8.11
C LYS A 274 35.30 -27.29 -8.04
N GLN A 275 35.39 -28.48 -8.63
CA GLN A 275 34.46 -29.58 -8.38
C GLN A 275 34.71 -30.12 -6.96
N TYR A 276 33.65 -30.27 -6.19
CA TYR A 276 33.61 -31.22 -5.09
C TYR A 276 32.60 -32.30 -5.41
N LYS A 277 33.17 -33.52 -5.61
CA LYS A 277 32.49 -34.81 -5.50
C LYS A 277 32.48 -35.17 -3.99
N ASN A 278 31.34 -35.42 -3.45
CA ASN A 278 30.85 -36.66 -2.80
C ASN A 278 29.49 -36.35 -2.21
#